data_5e7ff2055b57c4866718cb45b399fa18
#
_entry.id   5e7ff2055b57c4866718cb45b399fa18
#
_cell.length_a   1.000
_cell.length_b   1.000
_cell.length_c   1.000
_cell.angle_alpha   90.00
_cell.angle_beta   90.00
_cell.angle_gamma   90.00
#
_symmetry.space_group_name_H-M   'P 1'
#
loop_
_entity.id
_entity.type
_entity.pdbx_description
1 polymer ?
#
loop_
_entity_poly.entity_id
_entity_poly.type
_entity_poly.pdbx_seq_one_letter_code
_entity_poly.pdbx_strand_id
1 'polypeptide(L)'
;RQAYRFTGPGQDGAEDNPNIYLVRGQRYIFKVNASGHPFQLRVANGGAAYSDGVTNNGAQSGNVVINVQHDAPAQLYYQCTSHGGMVGNIYIVGGPQVISGVVTATSFVGSGANITGVLKNIVEDTSPQLGGNLDCNNKNISLNDSTGGTNNRIKIGTNDDLQLLSLI
;
A
#
# COMPACT_ATOMS: atom_id res chain seq x y z
N ARG A 1 -24.45 -19.49 22.40
CA ARG A 1 -23.88 -18.37 21.62
C ARG A 1 -24.09 -18.69 20.14
N GLN A 2 -24.69 -17.76 19.41
CA GLN A 2 -24.91 -17.90 17.95
C GLN A 2 -23.66 -17.38 17.23
N ALA A 3 -23.21 -18.12 16.21
CA ALA A 3 -22.04 -17.77 15.42
C ALA A 3 -22.17 -18.27 13.98
N TYR A 4 -21.50 -17.61 13.05
CA TYR A 4 -21.25 -18.17 11.73
C TYR A 4 -20.06 -19.12 11.79
N ARG A 5 -20.17 -20.23 11.08
CA ARG A 5 -19.07 -21.17 10.83
C ARG A 5 -18.93 -21.38 9.34
N PHE A 6 -17.72 -21.49 8.87
CA PHE A 6 -17.44 -21.61 7.44
C PHE A 6 -16.74 -22.92 7.15
N THR A 7 -17.06 -23.50 6.00
CA THR A 7 -16.33 -24.60 5.40
C THR A 7 -15.85 -24.20 4.02
N GLY A 8 -14.64 -24.56 3.66
CA GLY A 8 -14.04 -24.21 2.40
C GLY A 8 -12.53 -24.03 2.52
N PRO A 9 -11.87 -23.44 1.53
CA PRO A 9 -10.42 -23.22 1.59
C PRO A 9 -10.01 -22.44 2.85
N GLY A 10 -9.19 -23.08 3.69
CA GLY A 10 -8.71 -22.51 4.95
C GLY A 10 -9.72 -22.49 6.11
N GLN A 11 -10.89 -23.14 5.95
CA GLN A 11 -11.95 -23.16 6.98
C GLN A 11 -12.55 -24.57 7.10
N ASP A 12 -12.53 -25.15 8.28
CA ASP A 12 -13.02 -26.52 8.56
C ASP A 12 -14.38 -26.59 9.25
N GLY A 13 -14.98 -25.44 9.56
CA GLY A 13 -16.26 -25.35 10.26
C GLY A 13 -16.16 -25.39 11.78
N ALA A 14 -14.97 -25.50 12.37
CA ALA A 14 -14.82 -25.63 13.81
C ALA A 14 -14.84 -24.27 14.55
N GLU A 15 -14.37 -23.20 13.92
CA GLU A 15 -14.26 -21.88 14.53
C GLU A 15 -15.57 -21.07 14.46
N ASP A 16 -15.91 -20.42 15.58
CA ASP A 16 -17.02 -19.46 15.65
C ASP A 16 -16.57 -18.09 15.16
N ASN A 17 -17.23 -17.57 14.14
CA ASN A 17 -16.95 -16.26 13.54
C ASN A 17 -15.47 -16.06 13.14
N PRO A 18 -14.91 -16.97 12.32
CA PRO A 18 -13.47 -16.92 11.96
C PRO A 18 -13.13 -15.70 11.11
N ASN A 19 -11.84 -15.37 11.07
CA ASN A 19 -11.32 -14.40 10.11
C ASN A 19 -11.31 -15.00 8.70
N ILE A 20 -11.77 -14.23 7.74
CA ILE A 20 -11.82 -14.57 6.32
C ILE A 20 -10.81 -13.71 5.56
N TYR A 21 -10.10 -14.31 4.62
CA TYR A 21 -9.13 -13.61 3.76
C TYR A 21 -9.58 -13.71 2.31
N LEU A 22 -9.75 -12.55 1.67
CA LEU A 22 -10.15 -12.44 0.26
C LEU A 22 -9.09 -11.68 -0.52
N VAL A 23 -8.87 -12.07 -1.78
CA VAL A 23 -7.87 -11.46 -2.66
C VAL A 23 -8.54 -10.46 -3.59
N ARG A 24 -7.94 -9.27 -3.75
CA ARG A 24 -8.41 -8.25 -4.70
C ARG A 24 -8.47 -8.78 -6.13
N GLY A 25 -9.50 -8.38 -6.86
CA GLY A 25 -9.72 -8.82 -8.24
C GLY A 25 -10.31 -10.22 -8.35
N GLN A 26 -10.56 -10.93 -7.24
CA GLN A 26 -11.15 -12.26 -7.23
C GLN A 26 -12.64 -12.22 -6.90
N ARG A 27 -13.34 -13.26 -7.33
CA ARG A 27 -14.75 -13.47 -7.06
C ARG A 27 -14.93 -14.57 -6.03
N TYR A 28 -15.71 -14.29 -4.98
CA TYR A 28 -16.04 -15.26 -3.94
C TYR A 28 -17.56 -15.43 -3.81
N ILE A 29 -17.97 -16.62 -3.42
CA ILE A 29 -19.35 -16.97 -3.19
C ILE A 29 -19.49 -17.54 -1.77
N PHE A 30 -20.21 -16.84 -0.93
CA PHE A 30 -20.66 -17.37 0.35
C PHE A 30 -21.98 -18.10 0.14
N LYS A 31 -21.96 -19.42 0.25
CA LYS A 31 -23.19 -20.23 0.22
C LYS A 31 -23.81 -20.18 1.59
N VAL A 32 -24.80 -19.32 1.76
CA VAL A 32 -25.45 -19.07 3.04
C VAL A 32 -26.54 -20.11 3.27
N ASN A 33 -26.54 -20.74 4.43
CA ASN A 33 -27.58 -21.58 4.95
C ASN A 33 -27.75 -21.27 6.45
N ALA A 34 -28.39 -20.12 6.73
CA ALA A 34 -28.43 -19.53 8.08
C ALA A 34 -29.81 -18.89 8.31
N SER A 35 -30.87 -19.71 8.34
CA SER A 35 -32.24 -19.25 8.56
C SER A 35 -32.35 -18.45 9.86
N GLY A 36 -32.97 -17.27 9.81
CA GLY A 36 -33.08 -16.34 10.92
C GLY A 36 -31.84 -15.47 11.14
N HIS A 37 -30.75 -15.68 10.35
CA HIS A 37 -29.50 -14.98 10.49
C HIS A 37 -29.03 -14.37 9.15
N PRO A 38 -29.55 -13.20 8.74
CA PRO A 38 -29.13 -12.56 7.50
C PRO A 38 -27.62 -12.27 7.51
N PHE A 39 -26.90 -12.85 6.56
CA PHE A 39 -25.45 -12.69 6.40
C PHE A 39 -25.14 -11.45 5.56
N GLN A 40 -24.56 -10.43 6.18
CA GLN A 40 -24.29 -9.16 5.51
C GLN A 40 -22.80 -8.78 5.59
N LEU A 41 -22.24 -8.40 4.45
CA LEU A 41 -20.94 -7.76 4.35
C LEU A 41 -21.08 -6.28 4.71
N ARG A 42 -20.17 -5.77 5.56
CA ARG A 42 -20.25 -4.43 6.14
C ARG A 42 -18.90 -3.71 6.11
N VAL A 43 -18.94 -2.37 6.13
CA VAL A 43 -17.75 -1.53 6.19
C VAL A 43 -17.12 -1.45 7.58
N ALA A 44 -17.91 -1.73 8.62
CA ALA A 44 -17.48 -1.74 10.01
C ALA A 44 -18.34 -2.69 10.83
N ASN A 45 -17.89 -3.09 12.01
CA ASN A 45 -18.71 -3.82 12.99
C ASN A 45 -19.89 -2.93 13.41
N GLY A 46 -21.12 -3.41 13.17
CA GLY A 46 -22.36 -2.62 13.36
C GLY A 46 -22.58 -1.50 12.34
N GLY A 47 -21.68 -1.36 11.36
CA GLY A 47 -21.74 -0.30 10.34
C GLY A 47 -22.68 -0.59 9.19
N ALA A 48 -22.61 0.27 8.16
CA ALA A 48 -23.41 0.14 6.95
C ALA A 48 -23.03 -1.10 6.14
N ALA A 49 -23.97 -1.56 5.30
CA ALA A 49 -23.70 -2.61 4.34
C ALA A 49 -22.62 -2.17 3.34
N TYR A 50 -21.70 -3.07 3.05
CA TYR A 50 -20.75 -2.91 1.94
C TYR A 50 -21.40 -3.50 0.68
N SER A 51 -21.61 -2.68 -0.33
CA SER A 51 -22.35 -3.08 -1.54
C SER A 51 -21.50 -3.11 -2.81
N ASP A 52 -20.28 -2.58 -2.75
CA ASP A 52 -19.43 -2.48 -3.93
C ASP A 52 -18.96 -3.87 -4.39
N GLY A 53 -19.37 -4.25 -5.60
CA GLY A 53 -19.13 -5.59 -6.14
C GLY A 53 -19.91 -6.72 -5.45
N VAL A 54 -20.86 -6.41 -4.54
CA VAL A 54 -21.62 -7.39 -3.75
C VAL A 54 -23.03 -7.59 -4.32
N THR A 55 -23.44 -8.85 -4.42
CA THR A 55 -24.78 -9.24 -4.83
C THR A 55 -25.45 -10.07 -3.73
N ASN A 56 -26.75 -9.85 -3.52
CA ASN A 56 -27.59 -10.56 -2.56
C ASN A 56 -27.08 -10.44 -1.11
N ASN A 57 -26.57 -9.27 -0.76
CA ASN A 57 -26.04 -8.98 0.58
C ASN A 57 -27.18 -9.03 1.62
N GLY A 58 -26.99 -9.76 2.71
CA GLY A 58 -27.99 -9.96 3.74
C GLY A 58 -28.89 -11.19 3.52
N ALA A 59 -28.51 -12.10 2.64
CA ALA A 59 -29.26 -13.35 2.46
C ALA A 59 -29.19 -14.25 3.71
N GLN A 60 -30.24 -15.00 3.94
CA GLN A 60 -30.30 -16.06 4.95
C GLN A 60 -30.13 -17.47 4.33
N SER A 61 -30.33 -17.56 3.02
CA SER A 61 -30.12 -18.76 2.22
C SER A 61 -29.69 -18.36 0.80
N GLY A 62 -28.98 -19.27 0.12
CA GLY A 62 -28.46 -19.04 -1.23
C GLY A 62 -27.09 -18.38 -1.23
N ASN A 63 -26.79 -17.66 -2.29
CA ASN A 63 -25.46 -17.15 -2.52
C ASN A 63 -25.36 -15.64 -2.25
N VAL A 64 -24.47 -15.24 -1.36
CA VAL A 64 -23.94 -13.88 -1.32
C VAL A 64 -22.63 -13.87 -2.11
N VAL A 65 -22.55 -13.04 -3.14
CA VAL A 65 -21.40 -12.97 -4.04
C VAL A 65 -20.67 -11.66 -3.83
N ILE A 66 -19.35 -11.71 -3.78
CA ILE A 66 -18.50 -10.53 -3.82
C ILE A 66 -17.48 -10.66 -4.94
N ASN A 67 -17.44 -9.66 -5.84
CA ASN A 67 -16.30 -9.41 -6.73
C ASN A 67 -15.42 -8.37 -6.04
N VAL A 68 -14.32 -8.79 -5.45
CA VAL A 68 -13.46 -7.91 -4.65
C VAL A 68 -12.82 -6.86 -5.55
N GLN A 69 -13.23 -5.61 -5.39
CA GLN A 69 -12.70 -4.49 -6.18
C GLN A 69 -11.23 -4.23 -5.86
N HIS A 70 -10.48 -3.64 -6.81
CA HIS A 70 -9.06 -3.32 -6.60
C HIS A 70 -8.85 -2.23 -5.54
N ASP A 71 -9.83 -1.36 -5.35
CA ASP A 71 -9.87 -0.27 -4.37
C ASP A 71 -10.68 -0.61 -3.11
N ALA A 72 -11.12 -1.88 -2.95
CA ALA A 72 -11.83 -2.30 -1.75
C ALA A 72 -11.04 -1.95 -0.48
N PRO A 73 -11.71 -1.61 0.63
CA PRO A 73 -11.05 -1.41 1.92
C PRO A 73 -10.18 -2.60 2.32
N ALA A 74 -9.08 -2.37 3.03
CA ALA A 74 -8.21 -3.43 3.51
C ALA A 74 -8.91 -4.39 4.49
N GLN A 75 -9.95 -3.91 5.16
CA GLN A 75 -10.77 -4.68 6.09
C GLN A 75 -12.24 -4.40 5.85
N LEU A 76 -13.02 -5.48 5.79
CA LEU A 76 -14.48 -5.52 5.85
C LEU A 76 -14.90 -6.44 6.99
N TYR A 77 -16.19 -6.50 7.22
CA TYR A 77 -16.78 -7.37 8.22
C TYR A 77 -17.91 -8.18 7.58
N TYR A 78 -18.12 -9.39 8.06
CA TYR A 78 -19.43 -10.05 7.90
C TYR A 78 -20.16 -10.01 9.22
N GLN A 79 -21.47 -9.80 9.18
CA GLN A 79 -22.25 -9.71 10.40
C GLN A 79 -23.71 -10.13 10.14
N CYS A 80 -24.30 -10.75 11.13
CA CYS A 80 -25.75 -10.95 11.16
C CYS A 80 -26.47 -9.62 11.43
N THR A 81 -27.46 -9.29 10.60
CA THR A 81 -28.25 -8.06 10.82
C THR A 81 -29.16 -8.14 12.04
N SER A 82 -29.52 -9.36 12.47
CA SER A 82 -30.41 -9.60 13.62
C SER A 82 -29.66 -9.82 14.94
N HIS A 83 -28.39 -10.21 14.88
CA HIS A 83 -27.59 -10.56 16.06
C HIS A 83 -26.19 -9.96 15.99
N GLY A 84 -26.00 -8.82 16.61
CA GLY A 84 -24.76 -8.05 16.55
C GLY A 84 -23.49 -8.81 16.97
N GLY A 85 -23.61 -9.80 17.86
CA GLY A 85 -22.49 -10.63 18.28
C GLY A 85 -22.06 -11.72 17.30
N MET A 86 -22.83 -11.96 16.23
CA MET A 86 -22.43 -12.83 15.12
C MET A 86 -21.69 -11.99 14.08
N VAL A 87 -20.42 -11.69 14.34
CA VAL A 87 -19.58 -10.83 13.53
C VAL A 87 -18.18 -11.40 13.44
N GLY A 88 -17.56 -11.29 12.28
CA GLY A 88 -16.13 -11.60 12.08
C GLY A 88 -15.51 -10.70 11.04
N ASN A 89 -14.18 -10.79 10.92
CA ASN A 89 -13.39 -9.94 10.06
C ASN A 89 -13.21 -10.56 8.67
N ILE A 90 -13.21 -9.70 7.66
CA ILE A 90 -12.75 -10.02 6.31
C ILE A 90 -11.55 -9.15 6.02
N TYR A 91 -10.40 -9.75 5.82
CA TYR A 91 -9.18 -9.07 5.40
C TYR A 91 -9.03 -9.17 3.90
N ILE A 92 -8.89 -8.01 3.24
CA ILE A 92 -8.68 -7.93 1.80
C ILE A 92 -7.19 -7.84 1.54
N VAL A 93 -6.64 -8.88 0.91
CA VAL A 93 -5.20 -9.03 0.65
C VAL A 93 -4.88 -8.88 -0.83
N GLY A 94 -3.61 -8.61 -1.15
CA GLY A 94 -3.15 -8.38 -2.53
C GLY A 94 -3.58 -7.01 -3.11
N GLY A 95 -3.11 -6.71 -4.32
CA GLY A 95 -3.33 -5.41 -4.98
C GLY A 95 -2.54 -4.26 -4.34
N PRO A 96 -2.87 -2.99 -4.67
CA PRO A 96 -2.22 -1.83 -4.07
C PRO A 96 -2.38 -1.87 -2.55
N GLN A 97 -1.27 -1.86 -1.84
CA GLN A 97 -1.28 -1.85 -0.37
C GLN A 97 -0.95 -0.44 0.12
N VAL A 98 -1.80 0.10 0.98
CA VAL A 98 -1.44 1.26 1.79
C VAL A 98 -0.76 0.75 3.05
N ILE A 99 0.55 0.99 3.16
CA ILE A 99 1.33 0.61 4.34
C ILE A 99 1.47 1.86 5.20
N SER A 100 0.91 1.81 6.40
CA SER A 100 1.16 2.83 7.43
C SER A 100 2.32 2.37 8.31
N GLY A 101 3.44 3.07 8.24
CA GLY A 101 4.65 2.74 9.02
C GLY A 101 5.91 2.60 8.17
N VAL A 102 6.88 1.84 8.67
CA VAL A 102 8.18 1.63 8.03
C VAL A 102 8.15 0.38 7.16
N VAL A 103 8.56 0.51 5.91
CA VAL A 103 8.82 -0.62 5.00
C VAL A 103 10.32 -0.84 4.93
N THR A 104 10.79 -2.02 5.33
CA THR A 104 12.17 -2.44 5.13
C THR A 104 12.22 -3.45 3.98
N ALA A 105 12.94 -3.10 2.92
CA ALA A 105 13.13 -3.98 1.77
C ALA A 105 14.59 -3.91 1.30
N THR A 106 15.08 -4.99 0.71
CA THR A 106 16.43 -5.03 0.12
C THR A 106 16.53 -4.21 -1.16
N SER A 107 15.41 -4.02 -1.85
CA SER A 107 15.32 -3.17 -3.06
C SER A 107 13.88 -2.75 -3.33
N PHE A 108 13.74 -1.61 -4.00
CA PHE A 108 12.50 -1.15 -4.61
C PHE A 108 12.72 -0.98 -6.10
N VAL A 109 11.83 -1.54 -6.93
CA VAL A 109 11.87 -1.40 -8.39
C VAL A 109 10.66 -0.59 -8.84
N GLY A 110 10.91 0.50 -9.55
CA GLY A 110 9.86 1.38 -10.07
C GLY A 110 10.31 2.82 -10.22
N SER A 111 9.40 3.68 -10.68
CA SER A 111 9.62 5.13 -10.72
C SER A 111 9.52 5.71 -9.31
N GLY A 112 10.53 6.45 -8.87
CA GLY A 112 10.53 7.20 -7.62
C GLY A 112 9.74 8.53 -7.69
N ALA A 113 9.09 8.85 -8.82
CA ALA A 113 8.50 10.17 -9.04
C ALA A 113 7.44 10.58 -7.99
N ASN A 114 6.77 9.60 -7.38
CA ASN A 114 5.74 9.84 -6.36
C ASN A 114 6.21 9.55 -4.93
N ILE A 115 7.51 9.33 -4.73
CA ILE A 115 8.05 9.16 -3.38
C ILE A 115 8.41 10.56 -2.87
N THR A 116 7.75 10.99 -1.79
CA THR A 116 8.04 12.27 -1.13
C THR A 116 9.08 12.09 -0.03
N GLY A 117 9.87 13.13 0.24
CA GLY A 117 10.92 13.08 1.27
C GLY A 117 12.21 12.41 0.85
N VAL A 118 12.33 11.97 -0.42
CA VAL A 118 13.60 11.57 -1.02
C VAL A 118 14.13 12.69 -1.90
N LEU A 119 15.44 12.85 -1.93
CA LEU A 119 16.07 13.85 -2.79
C LEU A 119 15.85 13.47 -4.27
N LYS A 120 15.18 14.34 -5.02
CA LYS A 120 15.00 14.18 -6.48
C LYS A 120 16.23 14.59 -7.27
N ASN A 121 16.98 15.50 -6.70
CA ASN A 121 18.25 15.98 -7.23
C ASN A 121 19.08 16.58 -6.08
N ILE A 122 20.36 16.82 -6.32
CA ILE A 122 21.28 17.36 -5.30
C ILE A 122 20.97 18.81 -4.90
N VAL A 123 20.10 19.52 -5.60
CA VAL A 123 19.71 20.90 -5.23
C VAL A 123 18.84 20.93 -3.97
N GLU A 124 18.18 19.82 -3.64
CA GLU A 124 17.36 19.68 -2.44
C GLU A 124 18.21 19.34 -1.20
N ASP A 125 19.44 18.94 -1.39
CA ASP A 125 20.41 18.72 -0.32
C ASP A 125 21.21 20.01 -0.08
N THR A 126 21.04 20.58 1.10
CA THR A 126 21.75 21.81 1.49
C THR A 126 23.22 21.58 1.84
N SER A 127 23.63 20.32 1.95
CA SER A 127 25.02 19.92 2.27
C SER A 127 25.40 18.64 1.51
N PRO A 128 25.32 18.63 0.16
CA PRO A 128 25.57 17.43 -0.61
C PRO A 128 27.02 16.95 -0.47
N GLN A 129 27.18 15.66 -0.15
CA GLN A 129 28.49 15.02 -0.02
C GLN A 129 28.58 13.87 -1.03
N LEU A 130 29.60 13.89 -1.85
CA LEU A 130 29.95 12.80 -2.76
C LEU A 130 30.94 11.88 -2.07
N GLY A 131 30.59 10.63 -1.83
CA GLY A 131 31.46 9.63 -1.20
C GLY A 131 32.61 9.14 -2.11
N GLY A 132 32.76 9.71 -3.30
CA GLY A 132 33.76 9.39 -4.30
C GLY A 132 33.87 10.48 -5.35
N ASN A 133 34.56 10.20 -6.44
CA ASN A 133 34.76 11.14 -7.53
C ASN A 133 33.43 11.46 -8.23
N LEU A 134 33.22 12.72 -8.61
CA LEU A 134 32.14 13.13 -9.48
C LEU A 134 32.47 12.78 -10.93
N ASP A 135 31.84 11.74 -11.47
CA ASP A 135 31.90 11.44 -12.90
C ASP A 135 30.74 12.17 -13.61
N CYS A 136 31.10 13.12 -14.45
CA CYS A 136 30.15 13.93 -15.19
C CYS A 136 29.71 13.30 -16.51
N ASN A 137 30.13 12.08 -16.83
CA ASN A 137 29.76 11.33 -18.03
C ASN A 137 29.84 12.21 -19.30
N ASN A 138 30.98 12.85 -19.54
CA ASN A 138 31.22 13.78 -20.67
C ASN A 138 30.29 15.02 -20.71
N LYS A 139 29.72 15.41 -19.59
CA LYS A 139 28.97 16.67 -19.45
C LYS A 139 29.79 17.72 -18.75
N ASN A 140 29.48 18.98 -19.03
CA ASN A 140 30.17 20.11 -18.38
C ASN A 140 29.62 20.29 -16.95
N ILE A 141 30.52 20.63 -16.04
CA ILE A 141 30.16 21.22 -14.75
C ILE A 141 30.00 22.71 -14.96
N SER A 142 28.79 23.23 -14.81
CA SER A 142 28.51 24.68 -14.86
C SER A 142 28.43 25.21 -13.43
N LEU A 143 29.32 26.12 -13.07
CA LEU A 143 29.35 26.81 -11.77
C LEU A 143 28.70 28.19 -11.96
N ASN A 144 27.36 28.21 -12.08
CA ASN A 144 26.63 29.46 -12.27
C ASN A 144 25.95 29.89 -10.97
N ASP A 145 26.09 31.14 -10.66
CA ASP A 145 25.24 31.81 -9.66
C ASP A 145 23.97 32.29 -10.33
N SER A 146 22.81 31.85 -9.83
CA SER A 146 21.48 32.20 -10.37
C SER A 146 21.18 33.71 -10.23
N THR A 147 21.93 34.43 -9.43
CA THR A 147 21.73 35.87 -9.16
C THR A 147 22.70 36.78 -9.95
N GLY A 148 23.52 36.19 -10.83
CA GLY A 148 24.54 36.98 -11.60
C GLY A 148 25.71 37.49 -10.75
N GLY A 149 25.87 36.96 -9.56
CA GLY A 149 26.99 37.31 -8.66
C GLY A 149 28.32 36.72 -9.13
N THR A 150 29.40 37.35 -8.79
CA THR A 150 30.80 36.97 -9.17
C THR A 150 31.44 35.97 -8.21
N ASN A 151 30.66 35.24 -7.40
CA ASN A 151 31.18 34.42 -6.31
C ASN A 151 31.25 32.91 -6.61
N ASN A 152 31.38 32.57 -7.89
CA ASN A 152 31.59 31.16 -8.28
C ASN A 152 33.01 30.74 -7.85
N ARG A 153 33.07 29.82 -6.88
CA ARG A 153 34.34 29.39 -6.30
C ARG A 153 34.48 27.87 -6.32
N ILE A 154 35.60 27.40 -6.77
CA ILE A 154 36.10 26.07 -6.44
C ILE A 154 37.04 26.24 -5.26
N LYS A 155 36.65 25.73 -4.08
CA LYS A 155 37.51 25.70 -2.91
C LYS A 155 38.19 24.33 -2.83
N ILE A 156 39.50 24.32 -2.87
CA ILE A 156 40.31 23.13 -2.68
C ILE A 156 40.74 23.10 -1.22
N GLY A 157 40.83 21.91 -0.62
CA GLY A 157 41.32 21.73 0.74
C GLY A 157 42.77 22.21 0.88
N THR A 158 43.21 22.41 2.11
CA THR A 158 44.51 23.07 2.43
C THR A 158 45.76 22.31 1.98
N ASN A 159 45.62 21.06 1.53
CA ASN A 159 46.74 20.20 1.14
C ASN A 159 46.61 19.63 -0.28
N ASP A 160 45.67 20.12 -1.09
CA ASP A 160 45.39 19.58 -2.43
C ASP A 160 45.65 20.66 -3.50
N ASP A 161 46.22 20.25 -4.62
CA ASP A 161 46.47 21.11 -5.77
C ASP A 161 45.40 20.94 -6.84
N LEU A 162 44.87 22.04 -7.39
CA LEU A 162 44.05 22.03 -8.59
C LEU A 162 44.98 21.86 -9.80
N GLN A 163 44.92 20.70 -10.45
CA GLN A 163 45.60 20.46 -11.71
C GLN A 163 44.65 20.68 -12.88
N LEU A 164 44.95 21.69 -13.70
CA LEU A 164 44.25 21.89 -14.99
C LEU A 164 45.14 21.30 -16.08
N LEU A 165 44.78 20.14 -16.61
CA LEU A 165 45.49 19.51 -17.70
C LEU A 165 44.89 20.05 -19.00
N SER A 166 45.69 20.80 -19.78
CA SER A 166 45.41 21.16 -21.15
C SER A 166 45.90 20.05 -22.06
N LEU A 167 45.04 19.47 -22.87
CA LEU A 167 45.45 18.66 -23.99
C LEU A 167 45.77 19.59 -25.14
N ILE A 168 47.03 19.55 -25.58
CA ILE A 168 47.51 20.21 -26.78
C ILE A 168 47.12 19.38 -28.02
#